data_a2fe7eed85b585397103fac30c4be6ba
#
_entry.id   a2fe7eed85b585397103fac30c4be6ba
#
_cell.length_a   1.000
_cell.length_b   1.000
_cell.length_c   1.000
_cell.angle_alpha   90.00
_cell.angle_beta   90.00
_cell.angle_gamma   90.00
#
_symmetry.space_group_name_H-M   'P 1'
#
loop_
_entity.id
_entity.type
_entity.pdbx_description
1 polymer ?
#
loop_
_entity_poly.entity_id
_entity_poly.type
_entity_poly.pdbx_seq_one_letter_code
_entity_poly.pdbx_strand_id
1 'polypeptide(L)'
;MVFDEKMSLEIGGNKVDLYHAPGETDDQIFIWFEEGKVLFPGDNIYKAFPNIYTIRGTTYRSFRSWYQSIEKMMALEPEILVPSHGIPIEGAANVMNILTLYRDAIKYVHDQTMRNLNNGLSPLQAARAVELPESLKSDPHLYELYGTVEWSSRNLFNGYFGWFDGNPTNLFPKDSVERANKLINLISLDKLSAELTQSVASGDHQWTLYLTDILINSGNSSQEIVDVRSRALDALGDQSYNPNARSYYKSSYAELAGELNSSSFIDEDNEIQDSALAELSPIMFLDVASIRLDPAKVDLQDLNTTMYLSDLDEYWHLRINNNVFSYKVVNDVDSPDIIFESIIFKKLMTSNIEPITGILLSNRNATGENKRNFLEFVANFRE
;
A
#
# COMPACT_ATOMS: atom_id res chain seq x y z
N MET A 1 -20.35 -16.16 2.88
CA MET A 1 -21.56 -15.42 2.45
C MET A 1 -21.09 -14.03 2.05
N VAL A 2 -21.45 -13.54 0.87
CA VAL A 2 -21.09 -12.21 0.36
C VAL A 2 -22.36 -11.40 0.11
N PHE A 3 -22.28 -10.07 0.16
CA PHE A 3 -23.38 -9.17 -0.15
C PHE A 3 -22.83 -7.88 -0.80
N ASP A 4 -23.67 -7.18 -1.55
CA ASP A 4 -23.23 -5.98 -2.27
C ASP A 4 -23.53 -4.70 -1.47
N GLU A 5 -24.80 -4.44 -1.13
CA GLU A 5 -25.19 -3.17 -0.48
C GLU A 5 -25.55 -3.33 0.99
N LYS A 6 -26.37 -4.34 1.30
CA LYS A 6 -26.91 -4.56 2.64
C LYS A 6 -27.19 -6.04 2.90
N MET A 7 -26.90 -6.49 4.12
CA MET A 7 -27.30 -7.80 4.61
C MET A 7 -27.91 -7.64 6.01
N SER A 8 -29.03 -8.32 6.27
CA SER A 8 -29.65 -8.37 7.59
C SER A 8 -29.48 -9.74 8.21
N LEU A 9 -29.08 -9.77 9.47
CA LEU A 9 -28.92 -10.97 10.28
C LEU A 9 -29.83 -10.89 11.50
N GLU A 10 -30.19 -12.05 12.04
CA GLU A 10 -30.81 -12.18 13.35
C GLU A 10 -29.82 -12.88 14.28
N ILE A 11 -29.40 -12.19 15.33
CA ILE A 11 -28.41 -12.68 16.30
C ILE A 11 -29.00 -12.59 17.71
N GLY A 12 -29.26 -13.73 18.33
CA GLY A 12 -29.83 -13.76 19.67
C GLY A 12 -31.20 -13.09 19.79
N GLY A 13 -32.02 -13.12 18.72
CA GLY A 13 -33.32 -12.48 18.66
C GLY A 13 -33.29 -10.97 18.31
N ASN A 14 -32.11 -10.42 18.04
CA ASN A 14 -31.94 -9.02 17.67
C ASN A 14 -31.58 -8.91 16.18
N LYS A 15 -32.15 -7.89 15.52
CA LYS A 15 -31.84 -7.57 14.14
C LYS A 15 -30.53 -6.79 14.06
N VAL A 16 -29.59 -7.28 13.24
CA VAL A 16 -28.30 -6.65 12.95
C VAL A 16 -28.16 -6.45 11.43
N ASP A 17 -28.03 -5.22 11.02
CA ASP A 17 -27.87 -4.83 9.62
C ASP A 17 -26.41 -4.50 9.31
N LEU A 18 -25.86 -5.10 8.25
CA LEU A 18 -24.55 -4.78 7.71
C LEU A 18 -24.75 -3.98 6.42
N TYR A 19 -24.01 -2.88 6.29
CA TYR A 19 -24.08 -2.01 5.11
C TYR A 19 -22.70 -1.89 4.48
N HIS A 20 -22.64 -2.02 3.16
CA HIS A 20 -21.44 -1.65 2.41
C HIS A 20 -21.23 -0.14 2.48
N ALA A 21 -20.08 0.26 2.92
CA ALA A 21 -19.73 1.64 3.25
C ALA A 21 -18.28 1.96 2.91
N PRO A 22 -17.93 2.02 1.62
CA PRO A 22 -16.56 2.31 1.19
C PRO A 22 -16.03 3.59 1.82
N GLY A 23 -14.80 3.53 2.32
CA GLY A 23 -14.14 4.64 2.99
C GLY A 23 -12.67 4.37 3.14
N GLU A 24 -12.22 3.88 4.29
CA GLU A 24 -10.82 3.51 4.46
C GLU A 24 -10.40 2.38 3.53
N THR A 25 -11.29 1.44 3.22
CA THR A 25 -11.14 0.45 2.14
C THR A 25 -12.41 0.40 1.28
N ASP A 26 -12.29 -0.17 0.07
CA ASP A 26 -13.43 -0.28 -0.84
C ASP A 26 -14.46 -1.32 -0.37
N ASP A 27 -14.03 -2.31 0.41
CA ASP A 27 -14.85 -3.38 0.98
C ASP A 27 -15.33 -3.08 2.41
N GLN A 28 -15.07 -1.88 2.92
CA GLN A 28 -15.47 -1.46 4.27
C GLN A 28 -16.98 -1.59 4.45
N ILE A 29 -17.38 -2.06 5.63
CA ILE A 29 -18.77 -2.11 6.06
C ILE A 29 -18.93 -1.34 7.36
N PHE A 30 -20.17 -0.92 7.65
CA PHE A 30 -20.59 -0.62 9.00
C PHE A 30 -21.70 -1.55 9.46
N ILE A 31 -21.79 -1.75 10.77
CA ILE A 31 -22.81 -2.60 11.38
C ILE A 31 -23.79 -1.71 12.17
N TRP A 32 -25.07 -1.94 11.97
CA TRP A 32 -26.15 -1.23 12.66
C TRP A 32 -26.97 -2.19 13.52
N PHE A 33 -27.02 -1.89 14.80
CA PHE A 33 -27.88 -2.56 15.76
C PHE A 33 -29.07 -1.66 16.11
N GLU A 34 -30.23 -1.91 15.51
CA GLU A 34 -31.37 -1.01 15.51
C GLU A 34 -32.00 -0.81 16.90
N GLU A 35 -32.19 -1.89 17.66
CA GLU A 35 -32.85 -1.79 18.99
C GLU A 35 -32.03 -0.95 19.98
N GLY A 36 -30.71 -1.04 19.93
CA GLY A 36 -29.81 -0.28 20.79
C GLY A 36 -29.39 1.04 20.19
N LYS A 37 -29.75 1.34 18.94
CA LYS A 37 -29.23 2.46 18.15
C LYS A 37 -27.71 2.55 18.19
N VAL A 38 -27.04 1.38 18.09
CA VAL A 38 -25.61 1.24 18.14
C VAL A 38 -25.04 1.12 16.74
N LEU A 39 -24.11 1.99 16.41
CA LEU A 39 -23.37 2.00 15.16
C LEU A 39 -21.93 1.54 15.39
N PHE A 40 -21.49 0.56 14.61
CA PHE A 40 -20.10 0.14 14.51
C PHE A 40 -19.58 0.58 13.14
N PRO A 41 -18.89 1.72 13.03
CA PRO A 41 -18.52 2.31 11.74
C PRO A 41 -17.33 1.61 11.06
N GLY A 42 -16.72 0.63 11.70
CA GLY A 42 -15.41 0.10 11.30
C GLY A 42 -14.35 1.20 11.38
N ASP A 43 -13.41 1.18 10.45
CA ASP A 43 -12.34 2.18 10.35
C ASP A 43 -12.76 3.43 9.56
N ASN A 44 -14.03 3.60 9.29
CA ASN A 44 -14.51 4.85 8.71
C ASN A 44 -14.54 6.01 9.72
N ILE A 45 -14.49 5.72 11.02
CA ILE A 45 -14.44 6.72 12.11
C ILE A 45 -13.44 6.26 13.17
N TYR A 46 -12.47 7.12 13.49
CA TYR A 46 -11.53 6.99 14.60
C TYR A 46 -11.06 8.37 15.09
N LYS A 47 -10.31 8.44 16.19
CA LYS A 47 -9.93 9.73 16.80
C LYS A 47 -8.64 10.30 16.19
N ALA A 48 -8.65 10.58 14.90
CA ALA A 48 -7.61 11.29 14.16
C ALA A 48 -8.17 11.79 12.82
N PHE A 49 -7.50 12.71 12.15
CA PHE A 49 -7.81 13.04 10.76
C PHE A 49 -7.69 11.78 9.88
N PRO A 50 -8.68 11.51 9.01
CA PRO A 50 -8.75 10.26 8.26
C PRO A 50 -7.53 10.04 7.36
N ASN A 51 -7.02 8.81 7.35
CA ASN A 51 -5.87 8.43 6.55
C ASN A 51 -6.27 8.10 5.12
N ILE A 52 -6.68 9.13 4.38
CA ILE A 52 -7.15 8.99 2.99
C ILE A 52 -6.01 8.56 2.06
N TYR A 53 -4.76 8.82 2.43
CA TYR A 53 -3.59 8.28 1.76
C TYR A 53 -2.58 7.75 2.76
N THR A 54 -2.24 6.47 2.67
CA THR A 54 -1.18 5.89 3.49
C THR A 54 0.16 5.96 2.77
N ILE A 55 1.19 6.50 3.42
CA ILE A 55 2.53 6.62 2.83
C ILE A 55 3.23 5.26 2.62
N ARG A 56 2.68 4.17 3.15
CA ARG A 56 3.13 2.80 2.91
C ARG A 56 2.56 2.17 1.63
N GLY A 57 1.71 2.90 0.92
CA GLY A 57 0.99 2.40 -0.27
C GLY A 57 -0.42 1.90 0.05
N THR A 58 -1.34 2.22 -0.84
CA THR A 58 -2.74 1.79 -0.82
C THR A 58 -3.37 2.00 -2.19
N THR A 59 -4.47 1.30 -2.47
CA THR A 59 -5.39 1.68 -3.54
C THR A 59 -5.97 3.07 -3.27
N TYR A 60 -6.50 3.74 -4.30
CA TYR A 60 -7.12 5.04 -4.13
C TYR A 60 -8.31 4.96 -3.17
N ARG A 61 -8.28 5.73 -2.09
CA ARG A 61 -9.38 5.90 -1.16
C ARG A 61 -10.25 7.08 -1.60
N SER A 62 -11.48 6.77 -2.00
CA SER A 62 -12.39 7.78 -2.55
C SER A 62 -12.97 8.67 -1.45
N PHE A 63 -12.63 9.96 -1.48
CA PHE A 63 -13.25 10.97 -0.60
C PHE A 63 -14.78 10.93 -0.69
N ARG A 64 -15.29 10.85 -1.93
CA ARG A 64 -16.73 10.89 -2.18
C ARG A 64 -17.43 9.69 -1.56
N SER A 65 -16.91 8.50 -1.78
CA SER A 65 -17.48 7.29 -1.20
C SER A 65 -17.44 7.34 0.32
N TRP A 66 -16.34 7.83 0.90
CA TRP A 66 -16.16 7.90 2.34
C TRP A 66 -17.17 8.87 3.00
N TYR A 67 -17.27 10.15 2.56
CA TYR A 67 -18.21 11.05 3.16
C TYR A 67 -19.67 10.63 2.91
N GLN A 68 -20.00 10.01 1.77
CA GLN A 68 -21.33 9.45 1.52
C GLN A 68 -21.65 8.25 2.43
N SER A 69 -20.66 7.42 2.76
CA SER A 69 -20.81 6.35 3.74
C SER A 69 -21.12 6.90 5.13
N ILE A 70 -20.47 8.01 5.52
CA ILE A 70 -20.80 8.69 6.78
C ILE A 70 -22.21 9.29 6.73
N GLU A 71 -22.65 9.85 5.62
CA GLU A 71 -24.02 10.35 5.45
C GLU A 71 -25.06 9.23 5.59
N LYS A 72 -24.77 8.01 5.10
CA LYS A 72 -25.63 6.83 5.36
C LYS A 72 -25.71 6.50 6.85
N MET A 73 -24.58 6.57 7.57
CA MET A 73 -24.54 6.36 9.01
C MET A 73 -25.35 7.41 9.77
N MET A 74 -25.23 8.69 9.40
CA MET A 74 -25.98 9.80 10.00
C MET A 74 -27.50 9.65 9.85
N ALA A 75 -27.95 9.12 8.71
CA ALA A 75 -29.38 8.90 8.42
C ALA A 75 -30.04 7.84 9.33
N LEU A 76 -29.25 7.02 10.03
CA LEU A 76 -29.74 6.04 11.01
C LEU A 76 -29.97 6.63 12.40
N GLU A 77 -29.54 7.88 12.63
CA GLU A 77 -29.65 8.60 13.91
C GLU A 77 -29.11 7.79 15.11
N PRO A 78 -27.84 7.33 15.06
CA PRO A 78 -27.26 6.51 16.12
C PRO A 78 -27.11 7.28 17.43
N GLU A 79 -27.32 6.56 18.56
CA GLU A 79 -27.12 7.10 19.90
C GLU A 79 -25.82 6.64 20.54
N ILE A 80 -25.26 5.54 20.05
CA ILE A 80 -23.96 5.00 20.48
C ILE A 80 -23.14 4.69 19.23
N LEU A 81 -21.87 5.13 19.21
CA LEU A 81 -20.91 4.84 18.17
C LEU A 81 -19.72 4.08 18.77
N VAL A 82 -19.43 2.89 18.25
CA VAL A 82 -18.35 2.00 18.70
C VAL A 82 -17.35 1.84 17.57
N PRO A 83 -16.29 2.67 17.53
CA PRO A 83 -15.27 2.59 16.46
C PRO A 83 -14.39 1.35 16.66
N SER A 84 -13.74 0.89 15.59
CA SER A 84 -12.73 -0.19 15.68
C SER A 84 -11.49 0.24 16.48
N HIS A 85 -11.19 1.54 16.49
CA HIS A 85 -10.07 2.13 17.23
C HIS A 85 -10.55 3.28 18.10
N GLY A 86 -10.30 3.20 19.41
CA GLY A 86 -10.66 4.21 20.38
C GLY A 86 -11.73 3.74 21.37
N ILE A 87 -12.36 4.69 22.02
CA ILE A 87 -13.42 4.43 23.03
C ILE A 87 -14.81 4.69 22.40
N PRO A 88 -15.85 3.99 22.85
CA PRO A 88 -17.21 4.28 22.43
C PRO A 88 -17.63 5.72 22.75
N ILE A 89 -18.49 6.28 21.90
CA ILE A 89 -19.06 7.62 22.04
C ILE A 89 -20.56 7.44 22.29
N GLU A 90 -21.05 8.01 23.38
CA GLU A 90 -22.43 7.88 23.81
C GLU A 90 -23.17 9.23 23.71
N GLY A 91 -24.46 9.14 23.43
CA GLY A 91 -25.40 10.26 23.30
C GLY A 91 -25.57 10.72 21.86
N ALA A 92 -26.83 10.74 21.40
CA ALA A 92 -27.19 11.07 20.02
C ALA A 92 -26.54 12.37 19.49
N ALA A 93 -26.50 13.43 20.31
CA ALA A 93 -25.89 14.70 19.94
C ALA A 93 -24.38 14.58 19.75
N ASN A 94 -23.68 13.84 20.63
CA ASN A 94 -22.24 13.65 20.54
C ASN A 94 -21.88 12.82 19.30
N VAL A 95 -22.60 11.71 19.08
CA VAL A 95 -22.40 10.85 17.92
C VAL A 95 -22.63 11.60 16.63
N MET A 96 -23.74 12.34 16.53
CA MET A 96 -24.05 13.15 15.34
C MET A 96 -23.00 14.24 15.11
N ASN A 97 -22.49 14.86 16.17
CA ASN A 97 -21.41 15.84 16.07
C ASN A 97 -20.15 15.23 15.45
N ILE A 98 -19.69 14.06 15.93
CA ILE A 98 -18.50 13.38 15.41
C ILE A 98 -18.68 12.98 13.94
N LEU A 99 -19.82 12.37 13.59
CA LEU A 99 -20.13 12.02 12.21
C LEU A 99 -20.12 13.25 11.30
N THR A 100 -20.69 14.37 11.78
CA THR A 100 -20.70 15.64 11.04
C THR A 100 -19.29 16.18 10.84
N LEU A 101 -18.48 16.23 11.90
CA LEU A 101 -17.08 16.70 11.83
C LEU A 101 -16.26 15.90 10.80
N TYR A 102 -16.38 14.57 10.85
CA TYR A 102 -15.66 13.69 9.91
C TYR A 102 -16.15 13.89 8.47
N ARG A 103 -17.46 13.86 8.23
CA ARG A 103 -18.03 14.10 6.92
C ARG A 103 -17.59 15.46 6.35
N ASP A 104 -17.68 16.51 7.17
CA ASP A 104 -17.35 17.87 6.75
C ASP A 104 -15.87 18.04 6.49
N ALA A 105 -14.99 17.45 7.29
CA ALA A 105 -13.55 17.51 7.07
C ALA A 105 -13.15 16.83 5.75
N ILE A 106 -13.62 15.62 5.50
CA ILE A 106 -13.35 14.88 4.26
C ILE A 106 -13.87 15.66 3.05
N LYS A 107 -15.13 16.11 3.13
CA LYS A 107 -15.76 16.86 2.04
C LYS A 107 -15.09 18.21 1.81
N TYR A 108 -14.71 18.93 2.86
CA TYR A 108 -14.00 20.20 2.76
C TYR A 108 -12.67 20.04 2.02
N VAL A 109 -11.85 19.07 2.42
CA VAL A 109 -10.56 18.82 1.76
C VAL A 109 -10.76 18.46 0.30
N HIS A 110 -11.74 17.61 -0.02
CA HIS A 110 -12.12 17.31 -1.38
C HIS A 110 -12.46 18.57 -2.18
N ASP A 111 -13.44 19.33 -1.70
CA ASP A 111 -14.00 20.45 -2.45
C ASP A 111 -12.98 21.61 -2.63
N GLN A 112 -12.18 21.89 -1.59
CA GLN A 112 -11.16 22.95 -1.68
C GLN A 112 -9.98 22.53 -2.54
N THR A 113 -9.57 21.28 -2.51
CA THR A 113 -8.54 20.77 -3.43
C THR A 113 -9.01 20.90 -4.89
N MET A 114 -10.22 20.42 -5.19
CA MET A 114 -10.79 20.51 -6.53
C MET A 114 -10.95 21.97 -6.99
N ARG A 115 -11.38 22.86 -6.10
CA ARG A 115 -11.46 24.30 -6.38
C ARG A 115 -10.10 24.89 -6.75
N ASN A 116 -9.05 24.54 -6.00
CA ASN A 116 -7.70 25.05 -6.25
C ASN A 116 -7.15 24.52 -7.59
N LEU A 117 -7.37 23.26 -7.90
CA LEU A 117 -7.00 22.66 -9.20
C LEU A 117 -7.74 23.33 -10.36
N ASN A 118 -9.04 23.56 -10.22
CA ASN A 118 -9.85 24.26 -11.23
C ASN A 118 -9.41 25.74 -11.42
N ASN A 119 -8.79 26.33 -10.40
CA ASN A 119 -8.17 27.67 -10.49
C ASN A 119 -6.76 27.65 -11.09
N GLY A 120 -6.28 26.49 -11.55
CA GLY A 120 -5.01 26.33 -12.26
C GLY A 120 -3.79 26.16 -11.36
N LEU A 121 -3.96 25.90 -10.07
CA LEU A 121 -2.82 25.56 -9.21
C LEU A 121 -2.29 24.18 -9.58
N SER A 122 -0.96 23.99 -9.52
CA SER A 122 -0.35 22.68 -9.64
C SER A 122 -0.78 21.77 -8.47
N PRO A 123 -0.68 20.43 -8.59
CA PRO A 123 -1.11 19.50 -7.53
C PRO A 123 -0.52 19.81 -6.16
N LEU A 124 0.78 20.13 -6.11
CA LEU A 124 1.46 20.47 -4.86
C LEU A 124 1.01 21.81 -4.30
N GLN A 125 0.82 22.81 -5.16
CA GLN A 125 0.30 24.12 -4.74
C GLN A 125 -1.14 24.01 -4.24
N ALA A 126 -1.98 23.23 -4.95
CA ALA A 126 -3.36 23.00 -4.55
C ALA A 126 -3.43 22.33 -3.17
N ALA A 127 -2.60 21.31 -2.93
CA ALA A 127 -2.55 20.61 -1.67
C ALA A 127 -2.11 21.49 -0.49
N ARG A 128 -1.07 22.31 -0.69
CA ARG A 128 -0.56 23.23 0.33
C ARG A 128 -1.48 24.43 0.62
N ALA A 129 -2.36 24.75 -0.31
CA ALA A 129 -3.34 25.82 -0.14
C ALA A 129 -4.62 25.37 0.59
N VAL A 130 -4.76 24.08 0.91
CA VAL A 130 -5.90 23.59 1.67
C VAL A 130 -5.55 23.53 3.15
N GLU A 131 -6.24 24.34 3.94
CA GLU A 131 -6.19 24.31 5.40
C GLU A 131 -7.61 24.11 5.95
N LEU A 132 -7.74 23.25 6.95
CA LEU A 132 -9.03 23.10 7.63
C LEU A 132 -9.41 24.40 8.33
N PRO A 133 -10.68 24.83 8.28
CA PRO A 133 -11.13 25.96 9.07
C PRO A 133 -10.99 25.67 10.56
N GLU A 134 -10.86 26.71 11.38
CA GLU A 134 -10.59 26.60 12.81
C GLU A 134 -11.64 25.74 13.53
N SER A 135 -12.91 25.79 13.07
CA SER A 135 -14.00 24.97 13.59
C SER A 135 -13.82 23.45 13.43
N LEU A 136 -13.00 23.04 12.47
CA LEU A 136 -12.63 21.63 12.26
C LEU A 136 -11.24 21.33 12.83
N LYS A 137 -10.27 22.22 12.58
CA LYS A 137 -8.87 22.04 12.95
C LYS A 137 -8.65 21.91 14.47
N SER A 138 -9.47 22.60 15.27
CA SER A 138 -9.37 22.60 16.74
C SER A 138 -9.93 21.35 17.40
N ASP A 139 -10.71 20.52 16.66
CA ASP A 139 -11.29 19.32 17.25
C ASP A 139 -10.28 18.17 17.32
N PRO A 140 -10.10 17.53 18.50
CA PRO A 140 -9.14 16.43 18.68
C PRO A 140 -9.39 15.20 17.79
N HIS A 141 -10.61 15.00 17.27
CA HIS A 141 -10.92 13.91 16.35
C HIS A 141 -10.41 14.17 14.94
N LEU A 142 -9.94 15.40 14.66
CA LEU A 142 -9.39 15.77 13.34
C LEU A 142 -7.91 16.16 13.40
N TYR A 143 -7.23 15.92 14.52
CA TYR A 143 -5.77 16.11 14.58
C TYR A 143 -5.07 15.16 13.61
N GLU A 144 -4.07 15.66 12.91
CA GLU A 144 -3.31 14.92 11.88
C GLU A 144 -2.36 13.90 12.51
N LEU A 145 -2.91 13.00 13.34
CA LEU A 145 -2.17 11.93 14.02
C LEU A 145 -2.04 10.66 13.17
N TYR A 146 -2.81 10.56 12.08
CA TYR A 146 -2.78 9.41 11.17
C TYR A 146 -2.68 9.86 9.73
N GLY A 147 -3.75 10.34 9.10
CA GLY A 147 -3.69 11.05 7.82
C GLY A 147 -3.25 12.51 7.97
N THR A 148 -2.97 13.17 6.84
CA THR A 148 -2.78 14.62 6.78
C THR A 148 -3.61 15.24 5.66
N VAL A 149 -3.94 16.51 5.80
CA VAL A 149 -4.67 17.27 4.78
C VAL A 149 -3.85 17.34 3.49
N GLU A 150 -2.54 17.64 3.58
CA GLU A 150 -1.68 17.74 2.40
C GLU A 150 -1.57 16.42 1.65
N TRP A 151 -1.32 15.30 2.33
CA TRP A 151 -1.20 13.99 1.67
C TRP A 151 -2.51 13.56 1.03
N SER A 152 -3.62 13.81 1.72
CA SER A 152 -4.95 13.53 1.22
C SER A 152 -5.26 14.31 -0.05
N SER A 153 -4.97 15.62 -0.06
CA SER A 153 -5.15 16.49 -1.23
C SER A 153 -4.30 16.03 -2.42
N ARG A 154 -3.05 15.62 -2.19
CA ARG A 154 -2.18 15.05 -3.24
C ARG A 154 -2.74 13.74 -3.78
N ASN A 155 -3.28 12.88 -2.91
CA ASN A 155 -3.92 11.63 -3.30
C ASN A 155 -5.19 11.87 -4.12
N LEU A 156 -5.98 12.90 -3.80
CA LEU A 156 -7.14 13.28 -4.58
C LEU A 156 -6.77 13.58 -6.03
N PHE A 157 -5.71 14.36 -6.24
CA PHE A 157 -5.22 14.62 -7.59
C PHE A 157 -4.86 13.32 -8.32
N ASN A 158 -4.08 12.45 -7.69
CA ASN A 158 -3.68 11.16 -8.29
C ASN A 158 -4.89 10.28 -8.63
N GLY A 159 -5.91 10.26 -7.79
CA GLY A 159 -7.12 9.46 -8.01
C GLY A 159 -8.00 9.96 -9.14
N TYR A 160 -8.09 11.29 -9.35
CA TYR A 160 -8.92 11.88 -10.40
C TYR A 160 -8.18 12.08 -11.72
N PHE A 161 -6.88 12.42 -11.68
CA PHE A 161 -6.11 12.87 -12.85
C PHE A 161 -4.91 11.96 -13.17
N GLY A 162 -4.55 11.06 -12.26
CA GLY A 162 -3.37 10.20 -12.40
C GLY A 162 -2.08 10.93 -12.02
N TRP A 163 -0.95 10.40 -12.48
CA TRP A 163 0.39 10.85 -12.06
C TRP A 163 0.85 12.17 -12.71
N PHE A 164 0.31 12.53 -13.88
CA PHE A 164 0.82 13.67 -14.65
C PHE A 164 0.32 14.99 -14.07
N ASP A 165 1.25 15.80 -13.59
CA ASP A 165 0.99 17.07 -12.91
C ASP A 165 0.67 18.27 -13.82
N GLY A 166 0.58 18.06 -15.14
CA GLY A 166 0.33 19.10 -16.14
C GLY A 166 1.59 19.84 -16.61
N ASN A 167 2.76 19.58 -16.00
CA ASN A 167 4.02 20.19 -16.42
C ASN A 167 4.71 19.34 -17.51
N PRO A 168 4.84 19.84 -18.75
CA PRO A 168 5.48 19.07 -19.83
C PRO A 168 6.91 18.58 -19.54
N THR A 169 7.63 19.26 -18.65
CA THR A 169 8.97 18.85 -18.20
C THR A 169 8.96 17.47 -17.53
N ASN A 170 7.83 17.09 -16.91
CA ASN A 170 7.66 15.84 -16.19
C ASN A 170 7.07 14.70 -17.04
N LEU A 171 6.82 14.90 -18.36
CA LEU A 171 6.38 13.81 -19.24
C LEU A 171 7.47 12.75 -19.44
N PHE A 172 8.70 13.18 -19.71
CA PHE A 172 9.86 12.31 -19.87
C PHE A 172 11.04 12.93 -19.10
N PRO A 173 11.01 12.90 -17.77
CA PRO A 173 12.05 13.51 -16.95
C PRO A 173 13.37 12.75 -17.16
N LYS A 174 14.48 13.48 -17.15
CA LYS A 174 15.79 12.83 -17.01
C LYS A 174 15.88 12.11 -15.68
N ASP A 175 16.59 10.98 -15.66
CA ASP A 175 16.82 10.28 -14.41
C ASP A 175 17.58 11.13 -13.37
N SER A 176 17.53 10.69 -12.11
CA SER A 176 18.09 11.45 -10.99
C SER A 176 19.62 11.62 -11.10
N VAL A 177 20.33 10.61 -11.61
CA VAL A 177 21.79 10.61 -11.77
C VAL A 177 22.19 11.63 -12.84
N GLU A 178 21.54 11.61 -14.02
CA GLU A 178 21.82 12.56 -15.08
C GLU A 178 21.55 14.01 -14.63
N ARG A 179 20.44 14.24 -13.92
CA ARG A 179 20.09 15.56 -13.39
C ARG A 179 21.11 16.04 -12.37
N ALA A 180 21.51 15.20 -11.43
CA ALA A 180 22.48 15.52 -10.40
C ALA A 180 23.84 15.89 -11.01
N ASN A 181 24.33 15.11 -11.96
CA ASN A 181 25.60 15.38 -12.66
C ASN A 181 25.54 16.73 -13.41
N LYS A 182 24.45 17.03 -14.11
CA LYS A 182 24.27 18.30 -14.80
C LYS A 182 24.24 19.48 -13.82
N LEU A 183 23.60 19.33 -12.67
CA LEU A 183 23.56 20.36 -11.63
C LEU A 183 24.94 20.63 -11.02
N ILE A 184 25.72 19.56 -10.72
CA ILE A 184 27.08 19.72 -10.21
C ILE A 184 27.98 20.41 -11.23
N ASN A 185 27.89 20.03 -12.50
CA ASN A 185 28.66 20.68 -13.57
C ASN A 185 28.30 22.18 -13.73
N LEU A 186 27.04 22.54 -13.44
CA LEU A 186 26.59 23.93 -13.52
C LEU A 186 26.99 24.76 -12.30
N ILE A 187 26.83 24.21 -11.10
CA ILE A 187 26.97 24.93 -9.82
C ILE A 187 28.39 24.83 -9.26
N SER A 188 29.09 23.76 -9.52
CA SER A 188 30.32 23.20 -8.94
C SER A 188 30.09 22.48 -7.59
N LEU A 189 30.92 21.46 -7.36
CA LEU A 189 30.88 20.66 -6.12
C LEU A 189 31.17 21.53 -4.88
N ASP A 190 32.13 22.46 -4.99
CA ASP A 190 32.55 23.33 -3.89
C ASP A 190 31.40 24.21 -3.41
N LYS A 191 30.64 24.81 -4.34
CA LYS A 191 29.49 25.64 -3.99
C LYS A 191 28.35 24.81 -3.37
N LEU A 192 28.12 23.61 -3.88
CA LEU A 192 27.10 22.70 -3.33
C LEU A 192 27.47 22.28 -1.92
N SER A 193 28.75 21.96 -1.67
CA SER A 193 29.26 21.61 -0.34
C SER A 193 29.20 22.78 0.65
N ALA A 194 29.48 23.99 0.19
CA ALA A 194 29.33 25.20 1.01
C ALA A 194 27.87 25.45 1.39
N GLU A 195 26.95 25.29 0.44
CA GLU A 195 25.50 25.41 0.69
C GLU A 195 24.99 24.31 1.65
N LEU A 196 25.49 23.08 1.51
CA LEU A 196 25.19 21.99 2.45
C LEU A 196 25.65 22.34 3.87
N THR A 197 26.85 22.89 4.02
CA THR A 197 27.37 23.35 5.32
C THR A 197 26.46 24.43 5.92
N GLN A 198 26.03 25.37 5.09
CA GLN A 198 25.12 26.45 5.52
C GLN A 198 23.75 25.93 5.93
N SER A 199 23.16 25.00 5.15
CA SER A 199 21.85 24.42 5.47
C SER A 199 21.87 23.65 6.80
N VAL A 200 22.94 22.92 7.06
CA VAL A 200 23.15 22.24 8.36
C VAL A 200 23.25 23.26 9.50
N ALA A 201 24.04 24.34 9.31
CA ALA A 201 24.22 25.36 10.33
C ALA A 201 22.94 26.16 10.63
N SER A 202 22.08 26.34 9.63
CA SER A 202 20.78 27.02 9.79
C SER A 202 19.66 26.11 10.32
N GLY A 203 19.89 24.80 10.36
CA GLY A 203 18.85 23.80 10.72
C GLY A 203 17.77 23.61 9.65
N ASP A 204 18.05 23.99 8.40
CA ASP A 204 17.16 23.70 7.27
C ASP A 204 17.33 22.23 6.82
N HIS A 205 16.81 21.34 7.64
CA HIS A 205 16.95 19.89 7.44
C HIS A 205 16.32 19.41 6.13
N GLN A 206 15.20 20.02 5.70
CA GLN A 206 14.57 19.64 4.44
C GLN A 206 15.43 20.02 3.24
N TRP A 207 16.04 21.20 3.27
CA TRP A 207 16.99 21.62 2.24
C TRP A 207 18.25 20.75 2.26
N THR A 208 18.73 20.37 3.45
CA THR A 208 19.83 19.41 3.62
C THR A 208 19.55 18.09 2.91
N LEU A 209 18.31 17.57 2.98
CA LEU A 209 17.94 16.35 2.24
C LEU A 209 18.02 16.56 0.72
N TYR A 210 17.53 17.68 0.17
CA TYR A 210 17.63 17.97 -1.26
C TYR A 210 19.08 18.05 -1.75
N LEU A 211 19.96 18.70 -0.98
CA LEU A 211 21.38 18.82 -1.34
C LEU A 211 22.08 17.48 -1.28
N THR A 212 21.82 16.67 -0.25
CA THR A 212 22.39 15.33 -0.14
C THR A 212 21.84 14.38 -1.21
N ASP A 213 20.58 14.51 -1.67
CA ASP A 213 20.05 13.79 -2.82
C ASP A 213 20.88 14.06 -4.09
N ILE A 214 21.21 15.32 -4.35
CA ILE A 214 22.04 15.70 -5.52
C ILE A 214 23.44 15.07 -5.41
N LEU A 215 24.08 15.14 -4.23
CA LEU A 215 25.41 14.61 -4.01
C LEU A 215 25.43 13.08 -4.18
N ILE A 216 24.54 12.39 -3.51
CA ILE A 216 24.47 10.90 -3.55
C ILE A 216 24.17 10.42 -4.98
N ASN A 217 23.18 11.02 -5.65
CA ASN A 217 22.84 10.65 -7.03
C ASN A 217 23.96 10.95 -8.04
N SER A 218 24.88 11.85 -7.73
CA SER A 218 26.05 12.12 -8.58
C SER A 218 27.27 11.23 -8.28
N GLY A 219 27.14 10.27 -7.36
CA GLY A 219 28.21 9.39 -6.94
C GLY A 219 29.10 9.94 -5.81
N ASN A 220 28.74 11.10 -5.23
CA ASN A 220 29.42 11.68 -4.07
C ASN A 220 28.75 11.21 -2.78
N SER A 221 28.89 9.94 -2.44
CA SER A 221 28.27 9.30 -1.27
C SER A 221 29.31 8.99 -0.18
N SER A 222 30.17 9.95 0.16
CA SER A 222 31.10 9.80 1.29
C SER A 222 30.35 9.59 2.60
N GLN A 223 30.98 8.93 3.57
CA GLN A 223 30.40 8.71 4.89
C GLN A 223 29.95 10.01 5.54
N GLU A 224 30.69 11.10 5.36
CA GLU A 224 30.33 12.43 5.86
C GLU A 224 28.97 12.92 5.31
N ILE A 225 28.71 12.72 4.01
CA ILE A 225 27.43 13.11 3.38
C ILE A 225 26.28 12.21 3.89
N VAL A 226 26.53 10.92 4.04
CA VAL A 226 25.57 9.97 4.62
C VAL A 226 25.24 10.38 6.07
N ASP A 227 26.25 10.71 6.87
CA ASP A 227 26.06 11.14 8.27
C ASP A 227 25.29 12.48 8.36
N VAL A 228 25.54 13.41 7.46
CA VAL A 228 24.80 14.68 7.38
C VAL A 228 23.33 14.42 7.06
N ARG A 229 23.06 13.58 6.05
CA ARG A 229 21.71 13.18 5.68
C ARG A 229 20.99 12.47 6.84
N SER A 230 21.67 11.55 7.47
CA SER A 230 21.17 10.79 8.62
C SER A 230 20.72 11.72 9.75
N ARG A 231 21.54 12.68 10.15
CA ARG A 231 21.19 13.69 11.16
C ARG A 231 20.01 14.57 10.76
N ALA A 232 19.91 14.93 9.47
CA ALA A 232 18.76 15.71 8.98
C ALA A 232 17.44 14.91 9.05
N LEU A 233 17.48 13.62 8.71
CA LEU A 233 16.33 12.71 8.84
C LEU A 233 15.91 12.56 10.30
N ASP A 234 16.87 12.37 11.21
CA ASP A 234 16.61 12.25 12.64
C ASP A 234 15.93 13.50 13.20
N ALA A 235 16.45 14.69 12.86
CA ALA A 235 15.88 15.97 13.28
C ALA A 235 14.47 16.21 12.71
N LEU A 236 14.22 15.88 11.44
CA LEU A 236 12.88 15.95 10.84
C LEU A 236 11.91 14.97 11.51
N GLY A 237 12.39 13.80 11.92
CA GLY A 237 11.63 12.86 12.72
C GLY A 237 11.20 13.47 14.03
N ASP A 238 12.12 14.13 14.76
CA ASP A 238 11.81 14.79 16.04
C ASP A 238 10.84 15.97 15.90
N GLN A 239 10.94 16.71 14.81
CA GLN A 239 10.06 17.84 14.50
C GLN A 239 8.67 17.40 14.01
N SER A 240 8.52 16.17 13.54
CA SER A 240 7.26 15.70 12.96
C SER A 240 6.20 15.45 14.01
N TYR A 241 5.09 16.20 13.94
CA TYR A 241 3.91 15.97 14.78
C TYR A 241 3.18 14.67 14.40
N ASN A 242 3.07 14.40 13.09
CA ASN A 242 2.43 13.20 12.57
C ASN A 242 3.28 11.95 12.86
N PRO A 243 2.75 10.92 13.56
CA PRO A 243 3.50 9.70 13.90
C PRO A 243 4.00 8.91 12.68
N ASN A 244 3.23 8.87 11.59
CA ASN A 244 3.64 8.17 10.36
C ASN A 244 4.83 8.85 9.70
N ALA A 245 4.82 10.19 9.60
CA ALA A 245 5.96 10.95 9.10
C ALA A 245 7.18 10.77 9.98
N ARG A 246 6.99 10.87 11.31
CA ARG A 246 8.06 10.63 12.29
C ARG A 246 8.68 9.26 12.12
N SER A 247 7.86 8.21 12.05
CA SER A 247 8.34 6.83 11.90
C SER A 247 9.10 6.66 10.59
N TYR A 248 8.62 7.26 9.48
CA TYR A 248 9.28 7.16 8.19
C TYR A 248 10.67 7.81 8.21
N TYR A 249 10.79 9.02 8.77
CA TYR A 249 12.09 9.68 8.93
C TYR A 249 13.03 8.89 9.84
N LYS A 250 12.54 8.41 10.99
CA LYS A 250 13.35 7.66 11.97
C LYS A 250 13.79 6.30 11.43
N SER A 251 12.95 5.58 10.68
CA SER A 251 13.35 4.32 10.02
C SER A 251 14.43 4.58 8.96
N SER A 252 14.25 5.62 8.11
CA SER A 252 15.26 5.99 7.12
C SER A 252 16.59 6.42 7.77
N TYR A 253 16.53 7.10 8.93
CA TYR A 253 17.72 7.36 9.75
C TYR A 253 18.39 6.07 10.18
N ALA A 254 17.64 5.15 10.80
CA ALA A 254 18.17 3.92 11.37
C ALA A 254 18.79 3.00 10.28
N GLU A 255 18.21 2.97 9.07
CA GLU A 255 18.77 2.25 7.92
C GLU A 255 20.13 2.85 7.50
N LEU A 256 20.22 4.17 7.35
CA LEU A 256 21.46 4.85 6.99
C LEU A 256 22.53 4.77 8.08
N ALA A 257 22.13 4.75 9.35
CA ALA A 257 23.03 4.57 10.48
C ALA A 257 23.50 3.13 10.67
N GLY A 258 22.92 2.17 9.91
CA GLY A 258 23.19 0.74 10.06
C GLY A 258 22.60 0.12 11.35
N GLU A 259 21.69 0.82 11.99
CA GLU A 259 20.97 0.36 13.20
C GLU A 259 19.79 -0.55 12.84
N LEU A 260 19.27 -0.42 11.61
CA LEU A 260 18.18 -1.19 11.07
C LEU A 260 18.65 -1.91 9.81
N ASN A 261 18.59 -3.22 9.82
CA ASN A 261 18.77 -4.01 8.59
C ASN A 261 17.39 -4.43 8.09
N SER A 262 16.89 -3.77 7.05
CA SER A 262 15.58 -4.08 6.45
C SER A 262 15.50 -5.51 5.92
N SER A 263 16.64 -6.11 5.51
CA SER A 263 16.69 -7.51 5.09
C SER A 263 16.46 -8.49 6.24
N SER A 264 16.68 -8.08 7.50
CA SER A 264 16.40 -8.94 8.67
C SER A 264 14.92 -9.09 8.99
N PHE A 265 14.06 -8.27 8.41
CA PHE A 265 12.59 -8.44 8.51
C PHE A 265 12.04 -9.45 7.51
N ILE A 266 12.80 -9.77 6.47
CA ILE A 266 12.57 -10.93 5.63
C ILE A 266 13.32 -12.07 6.29
N ASP A 267 12.71 -12.60 7.35
CA ASP A 267 13.24 -13.76 8.06
C ASP A 267 13.20 -14.93 7.05
N GLU A 268 14.36 -15.34 6.55
CA GLU A 268 14.48 -16.50 5.66
C GLU A 268 13.96 -17.77 6.33
N ASP A 269 13.86 -17.77 7.66
CA ASP A 269 13.34 -18.85 8.49
C ASP A 269 11.83 -18.73 8.81
N ASN A 270 11.13 -17.69 8.37
CA ASN A 270 9.68 -17.58 8.53
C ASN A 270 8.97 -18.47 7.49
N GLU A 271 9.08 -19.79 7.67
CA GLU A 271 8.23 -20.72 6.97
C GLU A 271 6.75 -20.39 7.28
N ILE A 272 6.02 -20.00 6.23
CA ILE A 272 4.58 -19.82 6.36
C ILE A 272 4.01 -21.17 6.82
N GLN A 273 3.34 -21.18 7.96
CA GLN A 273 2.79 -22.42 8.54
C GLN A 273 1.86 -23.10 7.54
N ASP A 274 1.92 -24.42 7.48
CA ASP A 274 1.09 -25.25 6.58
C ASP A 274 -0.41 -24.95 6.68
N SER A 275 -0.89 -24.63 7.88
CA SER A 275 -2.30 -24.24 8.11
C SER A 275 -2.66 -22.92 7.41
N ALA A 276 -1.74 -21.94 7.38
CA ALA A 276 -1.95 -20.69 6.67
C ALA A 276 -1.85 -20.88 5.14
N LEU A 277 -0.89 -21.69 4.67
CA LEU A 277 -0.77 -22.03 3.26
C LEU A 277 -2.00 -22.77 2.73
N ALA A 278 -2.61 -23.64 3.54
CA ALA A 278 -3.78 -24.41 3.15
C ALA A 278 -4.98 -23.50 2.79
N GLU A 279 -5.18 -22.42 3.55
CA GLU A 279 -6.29 -21.47 3.38
C GLU A 279 -6.13 -20.53 2.18
N LEU A 280 -4.92 -20.35 1.66
CA LEU A 280 -4.65 -19.44 0.56
C LEU A 280 -4.97 -20.08 -0.79
N SER A 281 -5.56 -19.29 -1.72
CA SER A 281 -5.84 -19.74 -3.08
C SER A 281 -4.55 -19.97 -3.88
N PRO A 282 -4.45 -21.03 -4.72
CA PRO A 282 -3.33 -21.21 -5.66
C PRO A 282 -3.11 -20.01 -6.58
N ILE A 283 -4.15 -19.26 -6.92
CA ILE A 283 -4.09 -18.04 -7.75
C ILE A 283 -3.11 -17.03 -7.16
N MET A 284 -3.13 -16.82 -5.85
CA MET A 284 -2.24 -15.85 -5.19
C MET A 284 -0.76 -16.15 -5.45
N PHE A 285 -0.39 -17.42 -5.46
CA PHE A 285 0.98 -17.86 -5.72
C PHE A 285 1.37 -17.69 -7.20
N LEU A 286 0.42 -17.93 -8.10
CA LEU A 286 0.62 -17.71 -9.53
C LEU A 286 0.72 -16.21 -9.88
N ASP A 287 -0.07 -15.36 -9.21
CA ASP A 287 0.02 -13.90 -9.34
C ASP A 287 1.39 -13.39 -8.86
N VAL A 288 1.85 -13.86 -7.70
CA VAL A 288 3.19 -13.51 -7.19
C VAL A 288 4.29 -14.00 -8.13
N ALA A 289 4.16 -15.22 -8.67
CA ALA A 289 5.08 -15.74 -9.67
C ALA A 289 5.14 -14.82 -10.90
N SER A 290 4.01 -14.35 -11.39
CA SER A 290 3.95 -13.43 -12.53
C SER A 290 4.79 -12.16 -12.31
N ILE A 291 4.81 -11.65 -11.08
CA ILE A 291 5.56 -10.44 -10.71
C ILE A 291 7.06 -10.74 -10.52
N ARG A 292 7.40 -11.94 -10.04
CA ARG A 292 8.79 -12.35 -9.79
C ARG A 292 9.56 -12.79 -11.04
N LEU A 293 8.86 -13.01 -12.15
CA LEU A 293 9.52 -13.43 -13.39
C LEU A 293 10.51 -12.34 -13.86
N ASP A 294 11.80 -12.68 -13.87
CA ASP A 294 12.84 -11.82 -14.43
C ASP A 294 12.98 -12.08 -15.94
N PRO A 295 12.55 -11.17 -16.82
CA PRO A 295 12.62 -11.38 -18.27
C PRO A 295 14.04 -11.58 -18.79
N ALA A 296 15.06 -11.11 -18.06
CA ALA A 296 16.47 -11.25 -18.46
C ALA A 296 17.03 -12.65 -18.19
N LYS A 297 16.40 -13.39 -17.27
CA LYS A 297 16.80 -14.76 -16.89
C LYS A 297 15.99 -15.84 -17.60
N VAL A 298 14.91 -15.48 -18.32
CA VAL A 298 14.03 -16.45 -18.96
C VAL A 298 14.63 -16.93 -20.29
N ASP A 299 15.20 -18.13 -20.28
CA ASP A 299 15.64 -18.85 -21.51
C ASP A 299 14.48 -19.59 -22.19
N LEU A 300 13.34 -19.74 -21.51
CA LEU A 300 12.19 -20.52 -21.96
C LEU A 300 11.25 -19.65 -22.81
N GLN A 301 11.44 -19.64 -24.11
CA GLN A 301 10.61 -18.85 -25.04
C GLN A 301 9.28 -19.50 -25.40
N ASP A 302 8.82 -20.53 -24.84
CA ASP A 302 7.48 -21.12 -25.04
C ASP A 302 7.21 -22.23 -24.04
N LEU A 303 7.30 -21.93 -22.74
CA LEU A 303 6.82 -22.88 -21.75
C LEU A 303 5.29 -23.01 -21.90
N ASN A 304 4.83 -24.22 -22.04
CA ASN A 304 3.42 -24.55 -22.14
C ASN A 304 3.22 -25.87 -21.38
N THR A 305 2.70 -25.80 -20.16
CA THR A 305 2.57 -26.96 -19.29
C THR A 305 1.21 -27.00 -18.60
N THR A 306 0.73 -28.20 -18.33
CA THR A 306 -0.52 -28.45 -17.60
C THR A 306 -0.22 -29.03 -16.24
N MET A 307 -0.80 -28.42 -15.22
CA MET A 307 -0.70 -28.82 -13.81
C MET A 307 -2.08 -29.24 -13.30
N TYR A 308 -2.14 -30.36 -12.59
CA TYR A 308 -3.34 -30.81 -11.89
C TYR A 308 -3.13 -30.74 -10.38
N LEU A 309 -3.99 -30.03 -9.68
CA LEU A 309 -4.05 -29.97 -8.23
C LEU A 309 -5.09 -31.01 -7.74
N SER A 310 -4.61 -32.17 -7.30
CA SER A 310 -5.43 -33.36 -7.10
C SER A 310 -6.42 -33.27 -5.93
N ASP A 311 -6.13 -32.45 -4.92
CA ASP A 311 -6.98 -32.21 -3.76
C ASP A 311 -8.08 -31.15 -4.02
N LEU A 312 -7.91 -30.34 -5.05
CA LEU A 312 -8.87 -29.32 -5.47
C LEU A 312 -9.67 -29.72 -6.70
N ASP A 313 -9.26 -30.77 -7.37
CA ASP A 313 -9.81 -31.24 -8.67
C ASP A 313 -9.72 -30.11 -9.74
N GLU A 314 -8.60 -29.39 -9.76
CA GLU A 314 -8.38 -28.26 -10.65
C GLU A 314 -7.23 -28.51 -11.62
N TYR A 315 -7.49 -28.29 -12.92
CA TYR A 315 -6.49 -28.33 -13.98
C TYR A 315 -6.07 -26.91 -14.35
N TRP A 316 -4.76 -26.67 -14.37
CA TRP A 316 -4.17 -25.39 -14.67
C TRP A 316 -3.29 -25.48 -15.90
N HIS A 317 -3.50 -24.57 -16.83
CA HIS A 317 -2.63 -24.34 -17.97
C HIS A 317 -1.71 -23.16 -17.65
N LEU A 318 -0.40 -23.43 -17.60
CA LEU A 318 0.65 -22.47 -17.29
C LEU A 318 1.45 -22.18 -18.56
N ARG A 319 1.67 -20.93 -18.87
CA ARG A 319 2.36 -20.52 -20.08
C ARG A 319 3.30 -19.36 -19.83
N ILE A 320 4.54 -19.45 -20.35
CA ILE A 320 5.43 -18.30 -20.53
C ILE A 320 5.58 -18.06 -22.04
N ASN A 321 5.20 -16.88 -22.50
CA ASN A 321 5.35 -16.43 -23.89
C ASN A 321 5.63 -14.94 -23.89
N ASN A 322 6.51 -14.47 -24.79
CA ASN A 322 6.96 -13.08 -24.83
C ASN A 322 7.49 -12.58 -23.49
N ASN A 323 8.12 -13.46 -22.70
CA ASN A 323 8.59 -13.19 -21.33
C ASN A 323 7.45 -12.77 -20.37
N VAL A 324 6.23 -13.18 -20.65
CA VAL A 324 5.05 -12.99 -19.79
C VAL A 324 4.56 -14.34 -19.31
N PHE A 325 4.47 -14.49 -17.99
CA PHE A 325 3.79 -15.65 -17.40
C PHE A 325 2.29 -15.43 -17.38
N SER A 326 1.55 -16.41 -17.83
CA SER A 326 0.09 -16.43 -17.80
C SER A 326 -0.42 -17.82 -17.38
N TYR A 327 -1.57 -17.85 -16.75
CA TYR A 327 -2.20 -19.07 -16.28
C TYR A 327 -3.72 -19.00 -16.42
N LYS A 328 -4.34 -20.15 -16.51
CA LYS A 328 -5.80 -20.28 -16.48
C LYS A 328 -6.21 -21.63 -15.98
N VAL A 329 -7.37 -21.71 -15.33
CA VAL A 329 -8.06 -22.96 -15.08
C VAL A 329 -8.60 -23.48 -16.41
N VAL A 330 -8.45 -24.75 -16.66
CA VAL A 330 -8.96 -25.44 -17.86
C VAL A 330 -9.84 -26.60 -17.42
N ASN A 331 -10.66 -27.07 -18.34
CA ASN A 331 -11.42 -28.29 -18.11
C ASN A 331 -10.48 -29.50 -18.11
N ASP A 332 -11.01 -30.65 -17.69
CA ASP A 332 -10.30 -31.92 -17.61
C ASP A 332 -9.30 -32.13 -18.75
N VAL A 333 -8.10 -32.54 -18.40
CA VAL A 333 -7.01 -32.85 -19.34
C VAL A 333 -6.65 -34.32 -19.14
N ASP A 334 -6.80 -35.14 -20.18
CA ASP A 334 -6.57 -36.58 -20.14
C ASP A 334 -5.22 -37.01 -19.53
N SER A 335 -4.20 -36.12 -19.68
CA SER A 335 -2.86 -36.41 -19.17
C SER A 335 -2.16 -35.10 -18.81
N PRO A 336 -2.32 -34.58 -17.58
CA PRO A 336 -1.59 -33.39 -17.15
C PRO A 336 -0.07 -33.64 -17.06
N ASP A 337 0.73 -32.66 -17.38
CA ASP A 337 2.19 -32.76 -17.38
C ASP A 337 2.76 -32.97 -15.97
N ILE A 338 2.11 -32.38 -14.96
CA ILE A 338 2.49 -32.54 -13.57
C ILE A 338 1.27 -32.58 -12.65
N ILE A 339 1.36 -33.37 -11.57
CA ILE A 339 0.30 -33.50 -10.58
C ILE A 339 0.87 -33.23 -9.19
N PHE A 340 0.19 -32.37 -8.44
CA PHE A 340 0.50 -32.05 -7.05
C PHE A 340 -0.74 -32.07 -6.17
N GLU A 341 -0.54 -32.26 -4.87
CA GLU A 341 -1.47 -31.71 -3.89
C GLU A 341 -1.21 -30.19 -3.80
N SER A 342 -2.24 -29.37 -3.65
CA SER A 342 -2.15 -27.90 -3.66
C SER A 342 -1.13 -27.37 -2.65
N ILE A 343 -1.04 -28.00 -1.47
CA ILE A 343 -0.07 -27.62 -0.44
C ILE A 343 1.38 -27.80 -0.90
N ILE A 344 1.68 -28.83 -1.68
CA ILE A 344 3.04 -29.05 -2.21
C ILE A 344 3.40 -27.97 -3.22
N PHE A 345 2.47 -27.62 -4.11
CA PHE A 345 2.64 -26.52 -5.05
C PHE A 345 2.88 -25.20 -4.31
N LYS A 346 2.06 -24.86 -3.30
CA LYS A 346 2.18 -23.65 -2.50
C LYS A 346 3.55 -23.58 -1.79
N LYS A 347 3.99 -24.69 -1.18
CA LYS A 347 5.33 -24.78 -0.56
C LYS A 347 6.48 -24.58 -1.55
N LEU A 348 6.33 -25.07 -2.77
CA LEU A 348 7.30 -24.84 -3.84
C LEU A 348 7.41 -23.35 -4.18
N MET A 349 6.27 -22.68 -4.30
CA MET A 349 6.21 -21.26 -4.68
C MET A 349 6.67 -20.32 -3.57
N THR A 350 6.60 -20.73 -2.31
CA THR A 350 7.09 -19.98 -1.15
C THR A 350 8.51 -20.33 -0.73
N SER A 351 9.18 -21.22 -1.43
CA SER A 351 10.49 -21.76 -1.07
C SER A 351 10.54 -22.56 0.24
N ASN A 352 9.38 -22.92 0.81
CA ASN A 352 9.30 -23.76 2.02
C ASN A 352 9.79 -25.21 1.76
N ILE A 353 9.90 -25.61 0.51
CA ILE A 353 10.54 -26.87 0.11
C ILE A 353 11.44 -26.66 -1.11
N GLU A 354 12.50 -27.46 -1.19
CA GLU A 354 13.39 -27.45 -2.35
C GLU A 354 12.67 -27.99 -3.61
N PRO A 355 12.96 -27.44 -4.81
CA PRO A 355 12.33 -27.87 -6.06
C PRO A 355 12.41 -29.36 -6.32
N ILE A 356 13.57 -29.97 -6.04
CA ILE A 356 13.77 -31.43 -6.18
C ILE A 356 12.83 -32.19 -5.25
N THR A 357 12.66 -31.73 -4.01
CA THR A 357 11.75 -32.35 -3.04
C THR A 357 10.30 -32.27 -3.54
N GLY A 358 9.87 -31.09 -4.03
CA GLY A 358 8.53 -30.90 -4.60
C GLY A 358 8.27 -31.87 -5.77
N ILE A 359 9.24 -32.00 -6.69
CA ILE A 359 9.14 -32.94 -7.81
C ILE A 359 9.08 -34.41 -7.33
N LEU A 360 9.82 -34.75 -6.28
CA LEU A 360 9.76 -36.12 -5.71
C LEU A 360 8.39 -36.39 -5.07
N LEU A 361 7.72 -35.37 -4.55
CA LEU A 361 6.37 -35.45 -3.99
C LEU A 361 5.26 -35.40 -5.06
N SER A 362 5.62 -35.00 -6.30
CA SER A 362 4.69 -35.01 -7.43
C SER A 362 4.41 -36.47 -7.89
N ASN A 363 3.36 -36.62 -8.71
CA ASN A 363 3.00 -37.91 -9.26
C ASN A 363 4.18 -38.58 -9.99
N ARG A 364 4.40 -39.87 -9.78
CA ARG A 364 5.44 -40.69 -10.42
C ARG A 364 5.27 -40.85 -11.95
N ASN A 365 4.11 -40.53 -12.48
CA ASN A 365 3.78 -40.72 -13.90
C ASN A 365 4.21 -39.55 -14.80
N ALA A 366 4.64 -38.43 -14.27
CA ALA A 366 5.20 -37.35 -15.09
C ALA A 366 6.51 -37.79 -15.77
N THR A 367 6.68 -37.49 -17.05
CA THR A 367 7.90 -37.82 -17.79
C THR A 367 9.11 -37.02 -17.21
N GLY A 368 10.32 -37.55 -17.41
CA GLY A 368 11.53 -36.85 -16.97
C GLY A 368 11.70 -35.47 -17.62
N GLU A 369 11.16 -35.31 -18.83
CA GLU A 369 11.16 -34.02 -19.55
C GLU A 369 10.21 -33.02 -18.92
N ASN A 370 8.98 -33.39 -18.62
CA ASN A 370 7.98 -32.55 -17.97
C ASN A 370 8.44 -32.11 -16.58
N LYS A 371 9.05 -33.02 -15.81
CA LYS A 371 9.64 -32.68 -14.50
C LYS A 371 10.77 -31.67 -14.60
N ARG A 372 11.63 -31.82 -15.61
CA ARG A 372 12.71 -30.87 -15.85
C ARG A 372 12.15 -29.48 -16.26
N ASN A 373 11.22 -29.45 -17.18
CA ASN A 373 10.57 -28.21 -17.63
C ASN A 373 9.90 -27.47 -16.48
N PHE A 374 9.25 -28.21 -15.56
CA PHE A 374 8.63 -27.60 -14.38
C PHE A 374 9.67 -27.14 -13.34
N LEU A 375 10.79 -27.83 -13.17
CA LEU A 375 11.90 -27.35 -12.34
C LEU A 375 12.53 -26.07 -12.89
N GLU A 376 12.74 -26.03 -14.20
CA GLU A 376 13.23 -24.82 -14.90
C GLU A 376 12.20 -23.69 -14.76
N PHE A 377 10.91 -23.97 -14.85
CA PHE A 377 9.83 -23.02 -14.58
C PHE A 377 9.93 -22.45 -13.15
N VAL A 378 9.95 -23.29 -12.13
CA VAL A 378 10.02 -22.84 -10.72
C VAL A 378 11.30 -22.06 -10.44
N ALA A 379 12.42 -22.43 -11.06
CA ALA A 379 13.70 -21.74 -10.89
C ALA A 379 13.66 -20.27 -11.35
N ASN A 380 12.81 -19.92 -12.33
CA ASN A 380 12.66 -18.55 -12.82
C ASN A 380 11.94 -17.61 -11.82
N PHE A 381 11.33 -18.15 -10.76
CA PHE A 381 10.58 -17.37 -9.76
C PHE A 381 11.27 -17.37 -8.39
N ARG A 382 12.44 -17.96 -8.28
CA ARG A 382 13.27 -17.94 -7.08
C ARG A 382 14.39 -16.90 -7.24
N GLU A 383 14.65 -16.16 -6.17
CA GLU A 383 15.79 -15.23 -6.09
C GLU A 383 17.13 -15.94 -6.04
#